data_a129471b1407f26ad7c9007f50e0394e
#
_entry.id   a129471b1407f26ad7c9007f50e0394e
#
_cell.length_a   1.000
_cell.length_b   1.000
_cell.length_c   1.000
_cell.angle_alpha   90.00
_cell.angle_beta   90.00
_cell.angle_gamma   90.00
#
_symmetry.space_group_name_H-M   'P 1'
#
loop_
_entity.id
_entity.type
_entity.pdbx_description
1 polymer ?
#
loop_
_entity_poly.entity_id
_entity_poly.type
_entity_poly.pdbx_seq_one_letter_code
_entity_poly.pdbx_strand_id
1 'polypeptide(L)'
;MLFAADVMSAARKEEVRADQLVRHYWAELGETEMDEPAREFATRLALGALARIPELDERIRSRAEHWRIERMAVVDRNVLRLAVYEFLHELTPRTVAINEALEIARRFSTYEATQFINGILDAIKRDLDQEQPQTEVVDEDGASAEDDDTPEEDEDDDDEERTASAS
;
A
#
# COMPACT_ATOMS: atom_id res chain seq x y z
N MET A 1 9.79 4.52 0.70
CA MET A 1 9.34 4.83 -0.68
C MET A 1 9.89 6.14 -1.24
N LEU A 2 9.85 7.28 -0.56
CA LEU A 2 10.40 8.56 -1.09
C LEU A 2 11.85 8.45 -1.49
N PHE A 3 12.70 7.93 -0.64
CA PHE A 3 14.10 7.67 -0.94
C PHE A 3 14.29 6.92 -2.27
N ALA A 4 13.56 5.83 -2.47
CA ALA A 4 13.65 5.05 -3.69
C ALA A 4 13.24 5.86 -4.93
N ALA A 5 12.23 6.73 -4.80
CA ALA A 5 11.81 7.62 -5.88
C ALA A 5 12.88 8.67 -6.24
N ASP A 6 13.57 9.23 -5.24
CA ASP A 6 14.65 10.19 -5.44
C ASP A 6 15.85 9.55 -6.14
N VAL A 7 16.29 8.36 -5.71
CA VAL A 7 17.37 7.60 -6.35
C VAL A 7 17.03 7.27 -7.80
N MET A 8 15.80 6.81 -8.08
CA MET A 8 15.37 6.50 -9.45
C MET A 8 15.35 7.75 -10.34
N SER A 9 15.03 8.91 -9.79
CA SER A 9 15.04 10.18 -10.52
C SER A 9 16.48 10.64 -10.86
N ALA A 10 17.39 10.52 -9.92
CA ALA A 10 18.79 10.91 -10.09
C ALA A 10 19.56 9.97 -11.04
N ALA A 11 19.39 8.64 -10.90
CA ALA A 11 20.06 7.65 -11.73
C ALA A 11 19.83 7.85 -13.24
N ARG A 12 18.66 8.39 -13.61
CA ARG A 12 18.31 8.62 -15.02
C ARG A 12 19.00 9.86 -15.62
N LYS A 13 19.44 10.81 -14.80
CA LYS A 13 20.00 12.09 -15.29
C LYS A 13 21.50 12.05 -15.54
N GLU A 14 22.24 11.20 -14.84
CA GLU A 14 23.69 11.31 -14.74
C GLU A 14 24.46 10.05 -15.18
N GLU A 15 23.80 9.01 -15.69
CA GLU A 15 24.44 7.70 -16.04
C GLU A 15 25.27 7.10 -14.88
N VAL A 16 24.99 7.54 -13.64
CA VAL A 16 25.68 7.06 -12.44
C VAL A 16 25.13 5.70 -12.04
N ARG A 17 26.00 4.82 -11.59
CA ARG A 17 25.57 3.51 -11.09
C ARG A 17 24.62 3.66 -9.92
N ALA A 18 23.51 2.95 -9.95
CA ALA A 18 22.45 3.03 -8.93
C ALA A 18 22.96 2.72 -7.52
N ASP A 19 23.89 1.77 -7.39
CA ASP A 19 24.51 1.42 -6.11
C ASP A 19 25.39 2.55 -5.53
N GLN A 20 26.00 3.36 -6.37
CA GLN A 20 26.75 4.53 -5.93
C GLN A 20 25.84 5.65 -5.46
N LEU A 21 24.71 5.88 -6.16
CA LEU A 21 23.72 6.87 -5.76
C LEU A 21 23.11 6.53 -4.42
N VAL A 22 22.75 5.27 -4.20
CA VAL A 22 22.19 4.81 -2.92
C VAL A 22 23.18 5.03 -1.79
N ARG A 23 24.47 4.66 -1.97
CA ARG A 23 25.51 4.90 -0.96
C ARG A 23 25.71 6.37 -0.66
N HIS A 24 25.75 7.20 -1.70
CA HIS A 24 25.90 8.64 -1.56
C HIS A 24 24.71 9.26 -0.81
N TYR A 25 23.49 8.87 -1.17
CA TYR A 25 22.27 9.31 -0.50
C TYR A 25 22.29 8.99 1.01
N TRP A 26 22.65 7.76 1.39
CA TRP A 26 22.74 7.39 2.80
C TRP A 26 23.86 8.12 3.53
N ALA A 27 24.97 8.41 2.86
CA ALA A 27 26.07 9.16 3.45
C ALA A 27 25.69 10.64 3.71
N GLU A 28 24.91 11.24 2.80
CA GLU A 28 24.45 12.64 2.95
C GLU A 28 23.34 12.81 3.98
N LEU A 29 22.43 11.85 4.11
CA LEU A 29 21.36 11.89 5.11
C LEU A 29 21.89 11.76 6.54
N GLY A 30 23.12 11.28 6.72
CA GLY A 30 23.74 11.10 8.03
C GLY A 30 23.00 10.07 8.90
N GLU A 31 23.04 10.29 10.22
CA GLU A 31 22.30 9.49 11.18
C GLU A 31 20.81 9.90 11.15
N THR A 32 20.06 9.31 10.21
CA THR A 32 18.61 9.43 10.21
C THR A 32 18.01 8.51 11.29
N GLU A 33 16.83 8.84 11.80
CA GLU A 33 16.08 8.01 12.75
C GLU A 33 15.59 6.67 12.13
N MET A 34 16.00 6.36 10.91
CA MET A 34 15.64 5.12 10.23
C MET A 34 16.51 3.96 10.70
N ASP A 35 15.88 2.90 11.19
CA ASP A 35 16.58 1.68 11.61
C ASP A 35 17.19 0.92 10.39
N GLU A 36 18.14 0.02 10.69
CA GLU A 36 18.84 -0.72 9.64
C GLU A 36 17.91 -1.59 8.78
N PRO A 37 16.91 -2.33 9.32
CA PRO A 37 15.98 -3.09 8.50
C PRO A 37 15.20 -2.24 7.50
N ALA A 38 14.73 -1.05 7.91
CA ALA A 38 14.02 -0.14 7.01
C ALA A 38 14.96 0.43 5.93
N ARG A 39 16.21 0.71 6.26
CA ARG A 39 17.25 1.15 5.31
C ARG A 39 17.56 0.08 4.27
N GLU A 40 17.72 -1.17 4.71
CA GLU A 40 17.94 -2.30 3.81
C GLU A 40 16.75 -2.52 2.89
N PHE A 41 15.52 -2.47 3.41
CA PHE A 41 14.30 -2.57 2.62
C PHE A 41 14.22 -1.46 1.57
N ALA A 42 14.40 -0.20 1.96
CA ALA A 42 14.38 0.94 1.04
C ALA A 42 15.45 0.82 -0.05
N THR A 43 16.65 0.35 0.30
CA THR A 43 17.75 0.11 -0.64
C THR A 43 17.41 -0.98 -1.64
N ARG A 44 16.89 -2.12 -1.16
CA ARG A 44 16.48 -3.24 -2.01
C ARG A 44 15.37 -2.83 -2.97
N LEU A 45 14.37 -2.11 -2.46
CA LEU A 45 13.25 -1.60 -3.26
C LEU A 45 13.74 -0.66 -4.38
N ALA A 46 14.61 0.29 -4.05
CA ALA A 46 15.15 1.24 -5.02
C ALA A 46 15.98 0.55 -6.12
N LEU A 47 16.93 -0.29 -5.73
CA LEU A 47 17.81 -0.98 -6.67
C LEU A 47 17.06 -2.01 -7.53
N GLY A 48 16.12 -2.74 -6.92
CA GLY A 48 15.30 -3.71 -7.62
C GLY A 48 14.40 -3.07 -8.67
N ALA A 49 13.73 -1.96 -8.32
CA ALA A 49 12.87 -1.22 -9.25
C ALA A 49 13.69 -0.58 -10.38
N LEU A 50 14.88 -0.02 -10.09
CA LEU A 50 15.77 0.55 -11.12
C LEU A 50 16.21 -0.48 -12.15
N ALA A 51 16.53 -1.69 -11.70
CA ALA A 51 16.96 -2.77 -12.59
C ALA A 51 15.84 -3.28 -13.51
N ARG A 52 14.57 -2.99 -13.19
CA ARG A 52 13.39 -3.52 -13.90
C ARG A 52 12.48 -2.44 -14.50
N ILE A 53 12.95 -1.21 -14.67
CA ILE A 53 12.15 -0.11 -15.24
C ILE A 53 11.38 -0.50 -16.51
N PRO A 54 11.95 -1.19 -17.50
CA PRO A 54 11.19 -1.55 -18.72
C PRO A 54 10.00 -2.47 -18.44
N GLU A 55 10.15 -3.45 -17.56
CA GLU A 55 9.09 -4.38 -17.14
C GLU A 55 7.98 -3.64 -16.38
N LEU A 56 8.36 -2.80 -15.40
CA LEU A 56 7.42 -2.02 -14.60
C LEU A 56 6.65 -1.03 -15.46
N ASP A 57 7.34 -0.33 -16.37
CA ASP A 57 6.71 0.63 -17.29
C ASP A 57 5.72 -0.05 -18.24
N GLU A 58 5.98 -1.29 -18.66
CA GLU A 58 5.07 -2.06 -19.51
C GLU A 58 3.79 -2.42 -18.75
N ARG A 59 3.90 -2.90 -17.51
CA ARG A 59 2.74 -3.17 -16.65
C ARG A 59 1.91 -1.92 -16.40
N ILE A 60 2.56 -0.79 -16.14
CA ILE A 60 1.86 0.50 -15.93
C ILE A 60 1.17 0.95 -17.23
N ARG A 61 1.83 0.88 -18.39
CA ARG A 61 1.25 1.28 -19.69
C ARG A 61 0.03 0.46 -20.04
N SER A 62 0.03 -0.83 -19.75
CA SER A 62 -1.11 -1.71 -20.03
C SER A 62 -2.41 -1.27 -19.34
N ARG A 63 -2.32 -0.50 -18.26
CA ARG A 63 -3.45 -0.01 -17.46
C ARG A 63 -3.61 1.52 -17.46
N ALA A 64 -2.61 2.25 -17.94
CA ALA A 64 -2.66 3.70 -18.07
C ALA A 64 -3.29 4.11 -19.43
N GLU A 65 -4.52 3.68 -19.69
CA GLU A 65 -5.24 4.05 -20.91
C GLU A 65 -5.26 5.57 -21.09
N HIS A 66 -4.95 6.04 -22.30
CA HIS A 66 -4.89 7.46 -22.69
C HIS A 66 -3.81 8.32 -21.99
N TRP A 67 -2.96 7.75 -21.12
CA TRP A 67 -1.87 8.48 -20.48
C TRP A 67 -0.50 7.94 -20.89
N ARG A 68 0.36 8.87 -21.32
CA ARG A 68 1.75 8.52 -21.66
C ARG A 68 2.59 8.60 -20.40
N ILE A 69 3.21 7.48 -20.03
CA ILE A 69 4.05 7.37 -18.83
C ILE A 69 5.17 8.42 -18.82
N GLU A 70 5.67 8.83 -20.00
CA GLU A 70 6.70 9.85 -20.15
C GLU A 70 6.23 11.25 -19.78
N ARG A 71 4.91 11.49 -19.77
CA ARG A 71 4.28 12.78 -19.42
C ARG A 71 3.83 12.85 -17.97
N MET A 72 3.86 11.74 -17.24
CA MET A 72 3.56 11.74 -15.81
C MET A 72 4.62 12.53 -15.05
N ALA A 73 4.22 13.18 -13.97
CA ALA A 73 5.17 13.77 -13.04
C ALA A 73 6.17 12.71 -12.54
N VAL A 74 7.40 13.11 -12.32
CA VAL A 74 8.47 12.17 -11.94
C VAL A 74 8.12 11.40 -10.67
N VAL A 75 7.51 12.10 -9.68
CA VAL A 75 7.09 11.49 -8.42
C VAL A 75 6.01 10.42 -8.68
N ASP A 76 4.95 10.75 -9.42
CA ASP A 76 3.83 9.84 -9.69
C ASP A 76 4.28 8.57 -10.39
N ARG A 77 5.10 8.74 -11.43
CA ARG A 77 5.67 7.62 -12.17
C ARG A 77 6.55 6.72 -11.30
N ASN A 78 7.36 7.31 -10.43
CA ASN A 78 8.24 6.54 -9.56
C ASN A 78 7.46 5.86 -8.41
N VAL A 79 6.42 6.48 -7.89
CA VAL A 79 5.50 5.85 -6.93
C VAL A 79 4.83 4.62 -7.55
N LEU A 80 4.32 4.74 -8.78
CA LEU A 80 3.75 3.61 -9.51
C LEU A 80 4.77 2.48 -9.71
N ARG A 81 5.99 2.79 -10.15
CA ARG A 81 7.05 1.80 -10.35
C ARG A 81 7.40 1.04 -9.09
N LEU A 82 7.52 1.75 -7.96
CA LEU A 82 7.85 1.14 -6.67
C LEU A 82 6.74 0.22 -6.18
N ALA A 83 5.49 0.66 -6.24
CA ALA A 83 4.35 -0.15 -5.85
C ALA A 83 4.20 -1.41 -6.73
N VAL A 84 4.37 -1.28 -8.06
CA VAL A 84 4.33 -2.43 -8.97
C VAL A 84 5.51 -3.37 -8.73
N TYR A 85 6.69 -2.83 -8.41
CA TYR A 85 7.84 -3.66 -8.01
C TYR A 85 7.53 -4.47 -6.74
N GLU A 86 6.95 -3.85 -5.71
CA GLU A 86 6.52 -4.56 -4.51
C GLU A 86 5.49 -5.67 -4.81
N PHE A 87 4.53 -5.43 -5.70
CA PHE A 87 3.55 -6.44 -6.10
C PHE A 87 4.18 -7.70 -6.70
N LEU A 88 5.28 -7.54 -7.43
CA LEU A 88 5.90 -8.61 -8.21
C LEU A 88 7.04 -9.31 -7.47
N HIS A 89 7.72 -8.64 -6.57
CA HIS A 89 9.02 -9.07 -6.07
C HIS A 89 9.16 -9.05 -4.53
N GLU A 90 8.22 -8.48 -3.82
CA GLU A 90 8.24 -8.42 -2.36
C GLU A 90 7.08 -9.22 -1.75
N LEU A 91 7.22 -9.58 -0.48
CA LEU A 91 6.19 -10.29 0.26
C LEU A 91 5.11 -9.36 0.85
N THR A 92 5.25 -8.06 0.64
CA THR A 92 4.27 -7.07 1.10
C THR A 92 2.90 -7.34 0.48
N PRO A 93 1.83 -7.45 1.26
CA PRO A 93 0.49 -7.58 0.71
C PRO A 93 0.18 -6.41 -0.24
N ARG A 94 -0.37 -6.71 -1.42
CA ARG A 94 -0.61 -5.70 -2.47
C ARG A 94 -1.46 -4.53 -1.99
N THR A 95 -2.43 -4.79 -1.10
CA THR A 95 -3.27 -3.74 -0.48
C THR A 95 -2.47 -2.79 0.41
N VAL A 96 -1.48 -3.30 1.13
CA VAL A 96 -0.57 -2.47 1.96
C VAL A 96 0.29 -1.60 1.05
N ALA A 97 0.91 -2.18 0.02
CA ALA A 97 1.72 -1.41 -0.94
C ALA A 97 0.92 -0.31 -1.65
N ILE A 98 -0.38 -0.54 -1.97
CA ILE A 98 -1.27 0.51 -2.50
C ILE A 98 -1.44 1.62 -1.47
N ASN A 99 -1.78 1.31 -0.23
CA ASN A 99 -2.02 2.32 0.81
C ASN A 99 -0.78 3.20 1.03
N GLU A 100 0.40 2.60 1.12
CA GLU A 100 1.67 3.32 1.25
C GLU A 100 1.95 4.22 0.04
N ALA A 101 1.74 3.70 -1.18
CA ALA A 101 1.89 4.47 -2.41
C ALA A 101 0.96 5.69 -2.46
N LEU A 102 -0.31 5.51 -2.06
CA LEU A 102 -1.29 6.59 -2.01
C LEU A 102 -0.98 7.61 -0.92
N GLU A 103 -0.43 7.20 0.21
CA GLU A 103 -0.01 8.14 1.25
C GLU A 103 1.11 9.05 0.75
N ILE A 104 2.09 8.50 0.04
CA ILE A 104 3.15 9.29 -0.60
C ILE A 104 2.57 10.21 -1.67
N ALA A 105 1.67 9.70 -2.53
CA ALA A 105 1.06 10.51 -3.57
C ALA A 105 0.26 11.68 -2.99
N ARG A 106 -0.51 11.48 -1.92
CA ARG A 106 -1.24 12.57 -1.23
C ARG A 106 -0.32 13.65 -0.69
N ARG A 107 0.90 13.29 -0.28
CA ARG A 107 1.86 14.22 0.30
C ARG A 107 2.67 15.00 -0.73
N PHE A 108 2.94 14.40 -1.90
CA PHE A 108 3.92 14.93 -2.86
C PHE A 108 3.35 15.14 -4.28
N SER A 109 2.06 14.89 -4.48
CA SER A 109 1.39 15.05 -5.75
C SER A 109 0.03 15.72 -5.61
N THR A 110 -0.75 15.77 -6.71
CA THR A 110 -2.10 16.35 -6.71
C THR A 110 -3.15 15.33 -6.32
N TYR A 111 -4.34 15.81 -5.96
CA TYR A 111 -5.47 14.94 -5.67
C TYR A 111 -5.87 14.07 -6.87
N GLU A 112 -5.90 14.67 -8.07
CA GLU A 112 -6.23 13.98 -9.32
C GLU A 112 -5.20 12.90 -9.65
N ALA A 113 -3.91 13.20 -9.46
CA ALA A 113 -2.83 12.22 -9.66
C ALA A 113 -2.94 11.07 -8.67
N THR A 114 -3.31 11.35 -7.40
CA THR A 114 -3.52 10.30 -6.39
C THR A 114 -4.65 9.35 -6.79
N GLN A 115 -5.78 9.88 -7.28
CA GLN A 115 -6.88 9.05 -7.77
C GLN A 115 -6.48 8.21 -8.98
N PHE A 116 -5.73 8.81 -9.91
CA PHE A 116 -5.20 8.12 -11.08
C PHE A 116 -4.25 6.98 -10.69
N ILE A 117 -3.32 7.23 -9.76
CA ILE A 117 -2.41 6.21 -9.23
C ILE A 117 -3.21 5.05 -8.61
N ASN A 118 -4.22 5.37 -7.80
CA ASN A 118 -5.08 4.35 -7.21
C ASN A 118 -5.74 3.47 -8.27
N GLY A 119 -6.34 4.08 -9.29
CA GLY A 119 -7.01 3.34 -10.37
C GLY A 119 -6.08 2.39 -11.12
N ILE A 120 -4.83 2.82 -11.41
CA ILE A 120 -3.82 1.99 -12.07
C ILE A 120 -3.38 0.83 -11.16
N LEU A 121 -3.06 1.11 -9.91
CA LEU A 121 -2.60 0.10 -8.97
C LEU A 121 -3.68 -0.96 -8.68
N ASP A 122 -4.93 -0.54 -8.52
CA ASP A 122 -6.06 -1.45 -8.35
C ASP A 122 -6.28 -2.34 -9.59
N ALA A 123 -6.09 -1.79 -10.78
CA ALA A 123 -6.21 -2.57 -12.01
C ALA A 123 -5.09 -3.62 -12.12
N ILE A 124 -3.84 -3.22 -11.88
CA ILE A 124 -2.69 -4.14 -11.91
C ILE A 124 -2.82 -5.21 -10.82
N LYS A 125 -3.25 -4.82 -9.60
CA LYS A 125 -3.52 -5.77 -8.52
C LYS A 125 -4.51 -6.85 -8.95
N ARG A 126 -5.65 -6.45 -9.54
CA ARG A 126 -6.68 -7.40 -10.02
C ARG A 126 -6.13 -8.38 -11.05
N ASP A 127 -5.27 -7.93 -11.96
CA ASP A 127 -4.63 -8.80 -12.95
C ASP A 127 -3.74 -9.83 -12.27
N LEU A 128 -2.91 -9.37 -11.36
CA LEU A 128 -1.98 -10.24 -10.63
C LEU A 128 -2.70 -11.21 -9.69
N ASP A 129 -3.82 -10.80 -9.10
CA ASP A 129 -4.66 -11.69 -8.27
C ASP A 129 -5.32 -12.80 -9.11
N GLN A 130 -5.56 -12.55 -10.39
CA GLN A 130 -6.04 -13.56 -11.34
C GLN A 130 -4.92 -14.46 -11.87
N GLU A 131 -3.72 -13.89 -12.12
CA GLU A 131 -2.55 -14.63 -12.59
C GLU A 131 -1.93 -15.48 -11.47
N GLN A 132 -1.81 -14.93 -10.28
CA GLN A 132 -1.20 -15.53 -9.08
C GLN A 132 -1.91 -15.03 -7.82
N PRO A 133 -2.95 -15.70 -7.33
CA PRO A 133 -3.60 -15.32 -6.09
C PRO A 133 -2.60 -15.34 -4.93
N GLN A 134 -2.47 -14.23 -4.21
CA GLN A 134 -1.72 -14.24 -2.95
C GLN A 134 -2.49 -15.08 -1.94
N THR A 135 -1.83 -16.05 -1.34
CA THR A 135 -2.38 -16.73 -0.17
C THR A 135 -2.44 -15.69 0.94
N GLU A 136 -3.64 -15.24 1.30
CA GLU A 136 -3.80 -14.45 2.51
C GLU A 136 -3.29 -15.30 3.67
N VAL A 137 -2.29 -14.79 4.38
CA VAL A 137 -1.89 -15.34 5.67
C VAL A 137 -3.04 -14.99 6.60
N VAL A 138 -3.98 -15.92 6.78
CA VAL A 138 -4.99 -15.83 7.83
C VAL A 138 -4.21 -15.99 9.11
N ASP A 139 -4.07 -14.93 9.89
CA ASP A 139 -3.59 -15.02 11.25
C ASP A 139 -4.54 -15.94 12.01
N GLU A 140 -4.05 -17.11 12.44
CA GLU A 140 -4.80 -18.12 13.20
C GLU A 140 -5.09 -17.68 14.66
N ASP A 141 -5.33 -16.40 14.91
CA ASP A 141 -5.76 -15.89 16.21
C ASP A 141 -7.19 -15.31 16.17
N GLY A 142 -8.03 -15.91 15.34
CA GLY A 142 -9.48 -15.67 15.37
C GLY A 142 -10.16 -16.63 16.35
N ALA A 143 -9.97 -16.40 17.64
CA ALA A 143 -10.83 -17.03 18.64
C ALA A 143 -12.28 -16.64 18.35
N SER A 144 -13.06 -17.58 17.84
CA SER A 144 -14.50 -17.48 17.72
C SER A 144 -15.11 -17.29 19.12
N ALA A 145 -15.51 -16.07 19.43
CA ALA A 145 -16.48 -15.85 20.47
C ALA A 145 -17.82 -16.38 19.97
N GLU A 146 -18.19 -17.57 20.47
CA GLU A 146 -19.54 -18.09 20.32
C GLU A 146 -20.47 -17.14 21.09
N ASP A 147 -21.31 -16.42 20.36
CA ASP A 147 -22.46 -15.73 20.91
C ASP A 147 -23.41 -16.79 21.47
N ASP A 148 -23.37 -16.97 22.79
CA ASP A 148 -24.39 -17.70 23.56
C ASP A 148 -25.64 -16.81 23.65
N ASP A 149 -26.47 -16.87 22.61
CA ASP A 149 -27.79 -16.26 22.56
C ASP A 149 -28.78 -17.21 23.25
N THR A 150 -28.84 -17.09 24.60
CA THR A 150 -29.89 -17.76 25.38
C THR A 150 -31.09 -16.82 25.43
N PRO A 151 -32.23 -17.21 24.88
CA PRO A 151 -33.45 -16.41 25.04
C PRO A 151 -33.96 -16.54 26.48
N GLU A 152 -33.99 -15.42 27.18
CA GLU A 152 -34.71 -15.31 28.44
C GLU A 152 -36.21 -15.43 28.17
N GLU A 153 -36.80 -16.48 28.75
CA GLU A 153 -38.25 -16.74 28.76
C GLU A 153 -38.91 -15.71 29.64
N ASP A 154 -39.85 -14.96 29.08
CA ASP A 154 -40.78 -14.09 29.78
C ASP A 154 -41.72 -14.94 30.64
N GLU A 155 -41.52 -14.95 31.95
CA GLU A 155 -42.57 -15.38 32.88
C GLU A 155 -43.46 -14.23 33.25
N ASP A 156 -44.66 -14.25 32.68
CA ASP A 156 -45.82 -13.51 33.12
C ASP A 156 -46.17 -13.93 34.54
N ASP A 157 -46.17 -13.01 35.48
CA ASP A 157 -46.87 -13.16 36.73
C ASP A 157 -47.84 -11.98 36.94
N ASP A 158 -49.09 -12.29 36.65
CA ASP A 158 -50.24 -11.59 37.12
C ASP A 158 -50.26 -11.59 38.65
N ASP A 159 -50.35 -10.43 39.25
CA ASP A 159 -51.12 -10.37 40.52
C ASP A 159 -51.80 -9.02 40.69
N GLU A 160 -53.09 -9.17 40.76
CA GLU A 160 -54.11 -8.19 41.16
C GLU A 160 -53.83 -7.65 42.58
N GLU A 161 -54.24 -6.53 42.82
CA GLU A 161 -55.20 -6.08 43.86
C GLU A 161 -54.97 -4.64 44.32
N ARG A 162 -55.94 -3.85 43.99
CA ARG A 162 -56.89 -3.22 44.93
C ARG A 162 -56.46 -2.07 45.82
N THR A 163 -57.29 -1.16 45.70
CA THR A 163 -57.94 -0.26 46.70
C THR A 163 -57.32 1.13 46.82
N ALA A 164 -58.10 2.03 46.36
CA ALA A 164 -59.17 2.80 47.12
C ALA A 164 -58.63 4.08 47.76
N SER A 165 -59.33 5.13 47.36
CA SER A 165 -59.97 6.12 48.19
C SER A 165 -59.24 7.38 48.62
N ALA A 166 -59.87 8.45 48.22
CA ALA A 166 -60.34 9.62 49.01
C ALA A 166 -59.36 10.75 49.29
N SER A 167 -59.64 11.77 48.79
CA SER A 167 -60.17 13.08 49.20
C SER A 167 -59.69 14.18 48.31
#